data_985f807dfa0dd6389b042bcdcd694c52
#
_entry.id   985f807dfa0dd6389b042bcdcd694c52
#
_cell.length_a   1.000
_cell.length_b   1.000
_cell.length_c   1.000
_cell.angle_alpha   90.00
_cell.angle_beta   90.00
_cell.angle_gamma   90.00
#
_symmetry.space_group_name_H-M   'P 1'
#
loop_
_entity.id
_entity.type
_entity.pdbx_description
1 polymer ?
#
loop_
_entity_poly.entity_id
_entity_poly.type
_entity_poly.pdbx_seq_one_letter_code
_entity_poly.pdbx_strand_id
1 'polypeptide(L)'
;SHEFRINADINDTTSLTAGVFMSDTELTELNLFNYPGAVGNDITYAANYALTDTSVTGSINNASPGWYSAGPYSEPVIFFNDIKRTDEQRGVFGEVSFAMNDTSELSIGARWYDIAVDFEGSANSSFYNGFGNPDTQQFGSNLSAQYAPGNANGYPDKAETDGVIGKVTYSWKPDEDRMYYVTWSEGFRPGLLNRPVGRTSADGSYSVPPSVDSDEITNIEFGWKNILQDGRLRFNGSIFRVDVSGLQSTIFDPSIVNLFFSDNAADAEIK
;
A
#
# COMPACT_ATOMS: atom_id res chain seq x y z
N SER A 1 17.76 -1.78 -0.92
CA SER A 1 17.50 -1.11 -2.22
C SER A 1 18.80 -0.66 -2.87
N HIS A 2 18.83 -0.66 -4.20
CA HIS A 2 19.95 -0.21 -5.01
C HIS A 2 19.44 0.68 -6.12
N GLU A 3 20.12 1.79 -6.36
CA GLU A 3 19.86 2.68 -7.48
C GLU A 3 21.18 3.01 -8.17
N PHE A 4 21.16 2.94 -9.50
CA PHE A 4 22.23 3.46 -10.33
C PHE A 4 21.64 4.56 -11.22
N ARG A 5 22.25 5.75 -11.18
CA ARG A 5 21.80 6.94 -11.91
C ARG A 5 22.96 7.59 -12.65
N ILE A 6 22.68 8.02 -13.85
CA ILE A 6 23.58 8.89 -14.64
C ILE A 6 22.90 10.22 -14.90
N ASN A 7 23.69 11.30 -14.85
CA ASN A 7 23.31 12.63 -15.29
C ASN A 7 24.32 13.06 -16.35
N ALA A 8 23.85 13.58 -17.46
CA ALA A 8 24.68 13.99 -18.57
C ALA A 8 24.12 15.25 -19.23
N ASP A 9 24.97 16.22 -19.50
CA ASP A 9 24.67 17.32 -20.41
C ASP A 9 24.97 16.82 -21.83
N ILE A 10 23.93 16.63 -22.61
CA ILE A 10 24.04 16.15 -24.00
C ILE A 10 24.58 17.27 -24.90
N ASN A 11 24.13 18.48 -24.63
CA ASN A 11 24.61 19.73 -25.23
C ASN A 11 24.21 20.90 -24.33
N ASP A 12 24.51 22.16 -24.78
CA ASP A 12 24.28 23.40 -24.02
C ASP A 12 22.80 23.64 -23.64
N THR A 13 21.85 22.96 -24.30
CA THR A 13 20.41 23.15 -24.06
C THR A 13 19.69 21.88 -23.60
N THR A 14 20.38 20.74 -23.54
CA THR A 14 19.73 19.45 -23.26
C THR A 14 20.50 18.67 -22.21
N SER A 15 19.82 18.33 -21.13
CA SER A 15 20.35 17.42 -20.12
C SER A 15 19.51 16.14 -20.01
N LEU A 16 20.14 15.05 -19.62
CA LEU A 16 19.54 13.73 -19.42
C LEU A 16 19.84 13.23 -18.01
N THR A 17 18.81 12.77 -17.34
CA THR A 17 18.93 11.89 -16.17
C THR A 17 18.33 10.54 -16.53
N ALA A 18 19.05 9.45 -16.30
CA ALA A 18 18.52 8.10 -16.49
C ALA A 18 19.05 7.17 -15.41
N GLY A 19 18.28 6.14 -15.07
CA GLY A 19 18.71 5.19 -14.07
C GLY A 19 17.87 3.93 -13.98
N VAL A 20 18.37 3.03 -13.14
CA VAL A 20 17.71 1.78 -12.79
C VAL A 20 17.58 1.72 -11.27
N PHE A 21 16.48 1.13 -10.81
CA PHE A 21 16.18 0.96 -9.40
C PHE A 21 15.80 -0.50 -9.15
N MET A 22 16.28 -1.05 -8.04
CA MET A 22 15.89 -2.36 -7.53
C MET A 22 15.76 -2.29 -6.01
N SER A 23 14.70 -2.85 -5.48
CA SER A 23 14.47 -2.95 -4.03
C SER A 23 13.84 -4.30 -3.71
N ASP A 24 14.29 -4.86 -2.60
CA ASP A 24 13.71 -6.01 -1.94
C ASP A 24 13.57 -5.59 -0.47
N THR A 25 12.35 -5.61 0.04
CA THR A 25 12.02 -5.17 1.40
C THR A 25 11.17 -6.23 2.07
N GLU A 26 11.65 -6.74 3.18
CA GLU A 26 10.91 -7.64 4.04
C GLU A 26 10.45 -6.89 5.30
N LEU A 27 9.16 -6.94 5.58
CA LEU A 27 8.54 -6.42 6.79
C LEU A 27 7.91 -7.58 7.55
N THR A 28 8.35 -7.82 8.78
CA THR A 28 7.68 -8.71 9.72
C THR A 28 6.95 -7.89 10.76
N GLU A 29 5.71 -8.25 11.04
CA GLU A 29 4.84 -7.55 11.97
C GLU A 29 4.15 -8.54 12.89
N LEU A 30 4.32 -8.35 14.19
CA LEU A 30 3.59 -9.07 15.23
C LEU A 30 2.84 -8.07 16.10
N ASN A 31 1.52 -8.05 15.97
CA ASN A 31 0.64 -7.26 16.81
C ASN A 31 -0.25 -8.16 17.64
N LEU A 32 -0.30 -7.91 18.94
CA LEU A 32 -1.12 -8.63 19.90
C LEU A 32 -1.97 -7.63 20.66
N PHE A 33 -3.28 -7.79 20.61
CA PHE A 33 -4.20 -7.02 21.44
C PHE A 33 -4.66 -7.88 22.61
N ASN A 34 -4.34 -7.46 23.80
CA ASN A 34 -4.67 -8.14 25.03
C ASN A 34 -5.87 -7.45 25.69
N TYR A 35 -6.72 -8.27 26.32
CA TYR A 35 -7.78 -7.77 27.18
C TYR A 35 -7.48 -8.15 28.64
N PRO A 36 -6.91 -7.24 29.43
CA PRO A 36 -6.51 -7.57 30.81
C PRO A 36 -7.65 -8.04 31.72
N GLY A 37 -8.88 -7.60 31.44
CA GLY A 37 -10.08 -8.04 32.17
C GLY A 37 -10.50 -9.49 31.88
N ALA A 38 -9.93 -10.11 30.86
CA ALA A 38 -10.19 -11.52 30.56
C ALA A 38 -9.49 -12.48 31.53
N VAL A 39 -8.58 -11.98 32.37
CA VAL A 39 -7.87 -12.76 33.38
C VAL A 39 -8.50 -12.55 34.75
N GLY A 40 -8.99 -13.61 35.35
CA GLY A 40 -9.28 -13.70 36.79
C GLY A 40 -10.69 -13.31 37.24
N ASN A 41 -11.40 -12.41 36.59
CA ASN A 41 -12.72 -11.98 37.05
C ASN A 41 -13.85 -12.12 36.02
N ASP A 42 -13.54 -12.30 34.76
CA ASP A 42 -14.52 -12.55 33.72
C ASP A 42 -14.21 -13.85 32.98
N ILE A 43 -14.45 -14.95 33.69
CA ILE A 43 -14.23 -16.30 33.17
C ILE A 43 -15.04 -16.54 31.88
N THR A 44 -16.19 -15.93 31.77
CA THR A 44 -17.04 -16.04 30.56
C THR A 44 -16.38 -15.38 29.38
N TYR A 45 -15.78 -14.21 29.59
CA TYR A 45 -15.06 -13.51 28.53
C TYR A 45 -13.79 -14.26 28.11
N ALA A 46 -12.97 -14.67 29.09
CA ALA A 46 -11.77 -15.44 28.83
C ALA A 46 -12.06 -16.75 28.07
N ALA A 47 -13.10 -17.46 28.46
CA ALA A 47 -13.48 -18.71 27.80
C ALA A 47 -14.01 -18.53 26.37
N ASN A 48 -14.61 -17.38 26.08
CA ASN A 48 -15.27 -17.14 24.79
C ASN A 48 -14.43 -16.31 23.81
N TYR A 49 -13.50 -15.51 24.33
CA TYR A 49 -12.85 -14.48 23.49
C TYR A 49 -11.32 -14.49 23.52
N ALA A 50 -10.69 -15.13 24.51
CA ALA A 50 -9.24 -15.13 24.56
C ALA A 50 -8.64 -16.15 23.60
N LEU A 51 -7.71 -15.72 22.79
CA LEU A 51 -6.95 -16.55 21.84
C LEU A 51 -5.72 -17.18 22.51
N THR A 52 -5.84 -17.61 23.76
CA THR A 52 -4.74 -18.21 24.54
C THR A 52 -4.75 -19.72 24.55
N ASP A 53 -5.81 -20.31 24.08
CA ASP A 53 -6.00 -21.74 24.08
C ASP A 53 -5.05 -22.44 23.10
N THR A 54 -4.57 -23.60 23.49
CA THR A 54 -3.74 -24.46 22.65
C THR A 54 -4.47 -24.96 21.41
N SER A 55 -5.79 -24.97 21.41
CA SER A 55 -6.58 -25.29 20.21
C SER A 55 -6.43 -24.21 19.15
N VAL A 56 -6.35 -22.94 19.56
CA VAL A 56 -6.08 -21.82 18.69
C VAL A 56 -4.69 -21.93 18.10
N THR A 57 -3.72 -21.93 18.98
CA THR A 57 -2.32 -22.02 18.60
C THR A 57 -1.97 -23.37 18.01
N GLY A 58 -2.60 -24.45 18.48
CA GLY A 58 -2.44 -25.77 17.90
C GLY A 58 -2.92 -25.87 16.47
N SER A 59 -4.04 -25.25 16.16
CA SER A 59 -4.55 -25.25 14.79
C SER A 59 -3.69 -24.38 13.86
N ILE A 60 -3.10 -23.35 14.39
CA ILE A 60 -2.20 -22.46 13.65
C ILE A 60 -0.80 -23.05 13.51
N ASN A 61 -0.22 -23.50 14.61
CA ASN A 61 1.14 -24.04 14.64
C ASN A 61 1.31 -25.34 13.86
N ASN A 62 0.25 -26.12 13.74
CA ASN A 62 0.32 -27.37 13.01
C ASN A 62 0.10 -27.25 11.52
N ALA A 63 -0.35 -26.12 11.08
CA ALA A 63 -1.02 -26.13 9.79
C ALA A 63 -0.15 -25.63 8.66
N SER A 64 0.95 -24.90 8.90
CA SER A 64 1.46 -24.25 7.70
C SER A 64 2.84 -23.64 7.81
N PRO A 65 3.65 -23.80 6.78
CA PRO A 65 4.80 -22.97 6.53
C PRO A 65 4.39 -21.48 6.54
N GLY A 66 5.22 -20.61 7.09
CA GLY A 66 4.95 -19.18 7.13
C GLY A 66 4.31 -18.63 8.40
N TRP A 67 4.23 -19.43 9.43
CA TRP A 67 3.84 -18.97 10.75
C TRP A 67 5.07 -18.42 11.50
N TYR A 68 5.03 -17.16 11.89
CA TYR A 68 6.23 -16.46 12.36
C TYR A 68 6.27 -16.29 13.87
N SER A 69 5.17 -16.41 14.59
CA SER A 69 5.17 -16.42 16.04
C SER A 69 5.11 -17.82 16.61
N ALA A 70 5.66 -17.97 17.80
CA ALA A 70 5.72 -19.24 18.49
C ALA A 70 4.62 -19.36 19.55
N GLY A 71 3.35 -19.10 19.21
CA GLY A 71 2.27 -19.32 20.19
C GLY A 71 2.44 -20.64 20.98
N PRO A 72 1.71 -20.87 22.07
CA PRO A 72 0.60 -20.08 22.59
C PRO A 72 1.05 -18.76 23.24
N TYR A 73 0.17 -17.76 23.17
CA TYR A 73 0.44 -16.48 23.80
C TYR A 73 0.23 -16.58 25.32
N SER A 74 1.12 -15.94 26.08
CA SER A 74 1.08 -15.98 27.56
C SER A 74 -0.02 -15.12 28.17
N GLU A 75 -0.51 -14.15 27.43
CA GLU A 75 -1.55 -13.22 27.84
C GLU A 75 -2.83 -13.47 27.02
N PRO A 76 -4.00 -13.13 27.55
CA PRO A 76 -5.27 -13.30 26.83
C PRO A 76 -5.32 -12.37 25.62
N VAL A 77 -4.99 -12.91 24.48
CA VAL A 77 -4.97 -12.22 23.21
C VAL A 77 -6.36 -12.28 22.57
N ILE A 78 -6.92 -11.14 22.22
CA ILE A 78 -8.21 -11.01 21.53
C ILE A 78 -8.08 -10.69 20.06
N PHE A 79 -6.91 -10.25 19.62
CA PHE A 79 -6.56 -10.07 18.22
C PHE A 79 -5.06 -10.32 18.08
N PHE A 80 -4.67 -10.96 17.00
CA PHE A 80 -3.28 -11.03 16.59
C PHE A 80 -3.13 -10.80 15.09
N ASN A 81 -1.97 -10.28 14.74
CA ASN A 81 -1.49 -10.12 13.40
C ASN A 81 -0.03 -10.57 13.39
N ASP A 82 0.24 -11.71 12.78
CA ASP A 82 1.56 -12.31 12.67
C ASP A 82 1.84 -12.54 11.19
N ILE A 83 2.43 -11.54 10.57
CA ILE A 83 2.57 -11.48 9.13
C ILE A 83 3.99 -11.15 8.71
N LYS A 84 4.31 -11.57 7.51
CA LYS A 84 5.48 -11.16 6.75
C LYS A 84 5.01 -10.66 5.39
N ARG A 85 5.47 -9.50 5.03
CA ARG A 85 5.27 -8.90 3.72
C ARG A 85 6.60 -8.75 3.02
N THR A 86 6.68 -9.16 1.78
CA THR A 86 7.84 -8.97 0.92
C THR A 86 7.43 -8.11 -0.27
N ASP A 87 8.11 -6.98 -0.46
CA ASP A 87 7.90 -6.06 -1.56
C ASP A 87 9.15 -6.09 -2.45
N GLU A 88 9.04 -6.68 -3.63
CA GLU A 88 10.07 -6.66 -4.67
C GLU A 88 9.74 -5.57 -5.68
N GLN A 89 10.69 -4.71 -5.98
CA GLN A 89 10.50 -3.62 -6.94
C GLN A 89 11.65 -3.55 -7.93
N ARG A 90 11.33 -3.31 -9.20
CA ARG A 90 12.27 -3.01 -10.27
C ARG A 90 11.76 -1.79 -11.03
N GLY A 91 12.67 -0.96 -11.51
CA GLY A 91 12.30 0.19 -12.31
C GLY A 91 13.43 0.69 -13.18
N VAL A 92 13.06 1.23 -14.32
CA VAL A 92 13.93 1.97 -15.22
C VAL A 92 13.29 3.35 -15.42
N PHE A 93 14.07 4.39 -15.29
CA PHE A 93 13.55 5.74 -15.45
C PHE A 93 14.49 6.63 -16.28
N GLY A 94 13.88 7.64 -16.88
CA GLY A 94 14.63 8.67 -17.58
C GLY A 94 13.85 9.97 -17.61
N GLU A 95 14.57 11.08 -17.60
CA GLU A 95 14.04 12.44 -17.78
C GLU A 95 15.00 13.22 -18.69
N VAL A 96 14.45 13.89 -19.68
CA VAL A 96 15.19 14.81 -20.55
C VAL A 96 14.65 16.21 -20.29
N SER A 97 15.55 17.15 -20.04
CA SER A 97 15.24 18.57 -19.91
C SER A 97 15.83 19.35 -21.09
N PHE A 98 14.99 20.20 -21.66
CA PHE A 98 15.32 21.05 -22.79
C PHE A 98 15.19 22.53 -22.41
N ALA A 99 16.28 23.27 -22.41
CA ALA A 99 16.24 24.71 -22.39
C ALA A 99 15.74 25.23 -23.76
N MET A 100 14.47 25.60 -23.84
CA MET A 100 13.85 26.10 -25.08
C MET A 100 14.36 27.46 -25.46
N ASN A 101 14.72 28.24 -24.47
CA ASN A 101 15.40 29.54 -24.55
C ASN A 101 15.96 29.90 -23.16
N ASP A 102 16.55 31.09 -23.01
CA ASP A 102 17.20 31.53 -21.76
C ASP A 102 16.26 31.59 -20.54
N THR A 103 14.94 31.59 -20.77
CA THR A 103 13.97 31.76 -19.71
C THR A 103 12.99 30.58 -19.58
N SER A 104 13.04 29.63 -20.49
CA SER A 104 12.03 28.54 -20.54
C SER A 104 12.66 27.15 -20.69
N GLU A 105 12.18 26.22 -19.92
CA GLU A 105 12.62 24.82 -19.93
C GLU A 105 11.42 23.87 -19.99
N LEU A 106 11.56 22.81 -20.78
CA LEU A 106 10.63 21.70 -20.83
C LEU A 106 11.33 20.42 -20.36
N SER A 107 10.78 19.76 -19.35
CA SER A 107 11.25 18.44 -18.89
C SER A 107 10.20 17.39 -19.17
N ILE A 108 10.64 16.25 -19.72
CA ILE A 108 9.79 15.08 -20.01
C ILE A 108 10.46 13.87 -19.39
N GLY A 109 9.76 13.19 -18.51
CA GLY A 109 10.22 11.99 -17.83
C GLY A 109 9.25 10.83 -17.95
N ALA A 110 9.79 9.63 -17.87
CA ALA A 110 9.01 8.40 -17.75
C ALA A 110 9.72 7.40 -16.83
N ARG A 111 8.93 6.55 -16.19
CA ARG A 111 9.41 5.42 -15.39
C ARG A 111 8.59 4.18 -15.73
N TRP A 112 9.28 3.13 -16.18
CA TRP A 112 8.75 1.79 -16.13
C TRP A 112 8.98 1.17 -14.76
N TYR A 113 8.01 0.42 -14.27
CA TYR A 113 8.08 -0.27 -12.99
C TYR A 113 7.49 -1.67 -13.09
N ASP A 114 7.95 -2.54 -12.21
CA ASP A 114 7.49 -3.90 -12.01
C ASP A 114 7.61 -4.17 -10.50
N ILE A 115 6.48 -4.42 -9.85
CA ILE A 115 6.36 -4.56 -8.40
C ILE A 115 5.57 -5.82 -8.10
N ALA A 116 6.11 -6.66 -7.23
CA ALA A 116 5.45 -7.83 -6.69
C ALA A 116 5.37 -7.72 -5.17
N VAL A 117 4.18 -7.93 -4.62
CA VAL A 117 3.91 -7.93 -3.18
C VAL A 117 3.44 -9.31 -2.78
N ASP A 118 4.22 -9.98 -1.95
CA ASP A 118 3.85 -11.22 -1.28
C ASP A 118 3.40 -10.91 0.15
N PHE A 119 2.49 -11.72 0.68
CA PHE A 119 1.93 -11.51 2.01
C PHE A 119 1.68 -12.85 2.68
N GLU A 120 2.50 -13.19 3.64
CA GLU A 120 2.51 -14.46 4.35
C GLU A 120 2.10 -14.27 5.83
N GLY A 121 1.77 -15.38 6.50
CA GLY A 121 1.43 -15.40 7.90
C GLY A 121 -0.07 -15.46 8.17
N SER A 122 -0.51 -14.96 9.31
CA SER A 122 -1.91 -15.07 9.70
C SER A 122 -2.36 -13.91 10.58
N ALA A 123 -3.65 -13.65 10.57
CA ALA A 123 -4.31 -12.73 11.47
C ALA A 123 -5.65 -13.29 11.91
N ASN A 124 -6.05 -13.02 13.13
CA ASN A 124 -7.36 -13.39 13.62
C ASN A 124 -7.83 -12.50 14.78
N SER A 125 -9.13 -12.52 15.00
CA SER A 125 -9.80 -11.78 16.05
C SER A 125 -10.79 -12.70 16.76
N SER A 126 -10.79 -12.64 18.08
CA SER A 126 -11.82 -13.24 18.91
C SER A 126 -12.96 -12.29 19.23
N PHE A 127 -13.00 -11.12 18.63
CA PHE A 127 -14.16 -10.23 18.76
C PHE A 127 -15.39 -10.99 18.31
N TYR A 128 -16.02 -11.62 19.28
CA TYR A 128 -17.24 -12.35 19.00
C TYR A 128 -18.27 -11.38 18.55
N ASN A 129 -18.63 -11.74 17.72
CA ASN A 129 -19.65 -11.44 16.92
C ASN A 129 -21.00 -11.75 17.54
N GLY A 130 -21.45 -10.88 18.34
CA GLY A 130 -22.90 -10.69 18.48
C GLY A 130 -23.55 -10.38 17.13
N PHE A 131 -22.78 -10.40 16.04
CA PHE A 131 -23.20 -10.09 14.68
C PHE A 131 -23.32 -11.33 13.78
N GLY A 132 -23.13 -12.51 14.33
CA GLY A 132 -23.32 -13.75 13.58
C GLY A 132 -22.20 -14.12 12.61
N ASN A 133 -21.04 -13.48 12.70
CA ASN A 133 -19.92 -13.84 11.84
C ASN A 133 -19.20 -15.11 12.38
N PRO A 134 -19.23 -16.24 11.67
CA PRO A 134 -18.65 -17.50 12.13
C PRO A 134 -17.13 -17.47 12.26
N ASP A 135 -16.46 -16.47 11.71
CA ASP A 135 -15.00 -16.38 11.69
C ASP A 135 -14.37 -16.16 13.04
N THR A 136 -15.11 -15.61 14.00
CA THR A 136 -14.60 -15.41 15.34
C THR A 136 -14.40 -16.70 16.12
N GLN A 137 -14.93 -17.79 15.64
CA GLN A 137 -14.75 -19.12 16.20
C GLN A 137 -13.66 -19.93 15.50
N GLN A 138 -13.18 -19.42 14.37
CA GLN A 138 -12.13 -20.06 13.58
C GLN A 138 -10.92 -19.15 13.52
N PHE A 139 -9.78 -19.76 13.72
CA PHE A 139 -8.53 -19.03 13.63
C PHE A 139 -8.25 -18.61 12.21
N GLY A 140 -7.77 -17.42 12.10
CA GLY A 140 -7.54 -16.76 10.86
C GLY A 140 -6.82 -17.62 9.85
N SER A 141 -7.14 -17.41 8.63
CA SER A 141 -6.51 -18.07 7.50
C SER A 141 -5.00 -17.88 7.60
N ASN A 142 -4.28 -18.98 7.48
CA ASN A 142 -2.86 -18.89 7.23
C ASN A 142 -2.68 -18.36 5.80
N LEU A 143 -2.19 -17.14 5.69
CA LEU A 143 -2.02 -16.49 4.41
C LEU A 143 -1.02 -17.22 3.52
N SER A 144 0.06 -17.75 4.10
CA SER A 144 1.03 -18.54 3.34
C SER A 144 0.41 -19.77 2.67
N ALA A 145 -0.45 -20.48 3.38
CA ALA A 145 -1.13 -21.63 2.78
C ALA A 145 -2.19 -21.20 1.76
N GLN A 146 -2.82 -20.08 1.99
CA GLN A 146 -3.90 -19.55 1.15
C GLN A 146 -3.40 -19.05 -0.19
N TYR A 147 -2.23 -18.41 -0.21
CA TYR A 147 -1.62 -17.81 -1.39
C TYR A 147 -0.38 -18.57 -1.90
N ALA A 148 0.00 -19.67 -1.25
CA ALA A 148 1.15 -20.46 -1.71
C ALA A 148 0.98 -20.90 -3.18
N PRO A 149 2.06 -20.97 -3.96
CA PRO A 149 2.01 -21.46 -5.33
C PRO A 149 1.30 -22.80 -5.43
N GLY A 150 0.33 -22.93 -6.33
CA GLY A 150 -0.46 -24.13 -6.51
C GLY A 150 -1.46 -24.43 -5.40
N ASN A 151 -1.86 -23.41 -4.62
CA ASN A 151 -2.91 -23.57 -3.62
C ASN A 151 -4.22 -24.07 -4.22
N ALA A 152 -4.99 -24.81 -3.42
CA ALA A 152 -6.22 -25.46 -3.88
C ALA A 152 -7.34 -24.46 -4.27
N ASN A 153 -7.23 -23.21 -3.85
CA ASN A 153 -8.22 -22.18 -4.08
C ASN A 153 -7.99 -21.44 -5.41
N GLY A 154 -6.81 -21.60 -6.02
CA GLY A 154 -6.43 -20.89 -7.25
C GLY A 154 -6.20 -19.39 -7.04
N TYR A 155 -5.94 -18.95 -5.81
CA TYR A 155 -5.61 -17.55 -5.53
C TYR A 155 -4.19 -17.20 -5.97
N PRO A 156 -3.91 -15.94 -6.34
CA PRO A 156 -2.56 -15.50 -6.67
C PRO A 156 -1.65 -15.63 -5.44
N ASP A 157 -0.41 -16.01 -5.64
CA ASP A 157 0.62 -16.02 -4.59
C ASP A 157 1.28 -14.66 -4.38
N LYS A 158 1.10 -13.76 -5.35
CA LYS A 158 1.58 -12.37 -5.31
C LYS A 158 0.55 -11.42 -5.88
N ALA A 159 0.56 -10.18 -5.42
CA ALA A 159 -0.07 -9.06 -6.12
C ALA A 159 1.01 -8.42 -6.99
N GLU A 160 0.82 -8.47 -8.29
CA GLU A 160 1.76 -7.91 -9.27
C GLU A 160 1.20 -6.62 -9.85
N THR A 161 2.06 -5.62 -10.00
CA THR A 161 1.70 -4.32 -10.57
C THR A 161 2.86 -3.86 -11.45
N ASP A 162 2.62 -3.74 -12.74
CA ASP A 162 3.59 -3.23 -13.69
C ASP A 162 2.99 -2.12 -14.56
N GLY A 163 3.83 -1.28 -15.12
CA GLY A 163 3.37 -0.22 -15.97
C GLY A 163 4.42 0.85 -16.27
N VAL A 164 3.94 1.93 -16.85
CA VAL A 164 4.73 3.12 -17.15
C VAL A 164 3.98 4.33 -16.66
N ILE A 165 4.66 5.20 -15.93
CA ILE A 165 4.16 6.51 -15.53
C ILE A 165 4.99 7.62 -16.16
N GLY A 166 4.33 8.72 -16.48
CA GLY A 166 4.92 9.88 -17.14
C GLY A 166 4.90 11.14 -16.29
N LYS A 167 5.77 12.07 -16.67
CA LYS A 167 5.79 13.41 -16.12
C LYS A 167 6.20 14.40 -17.20
N VAL A 168 5.51 15.54 -17.28
CA VAL A 168 5.87 16.67 -18.13
C VAL A 168 5.81 17.93 -17.28
N THR A 169 6.90 18.68 -17.29
CA THR A 169 6.99 19.99 -16.61
C THR A 169 7.47 21.06 -17.59
N TYR A 170 6.70 22.12 -17.70
CA TYR A 170 7.14 23.34 -18.34
C TYR A 170 7.39 24.40 -17.27
N SER A 171 8.58 25.00 -17.27
CA SER A 171 8.94 26.08 -16.36
C SER A 171 9.36 27.33 -17.13
N TRP A 172 8.95 28.48 -16.60
CA TRP A 172 9.26 29.79 -17.15
C TRP A 172 9.85 30.71 -16.06
N LYS A 173 11.05 31.20 -16.30
CA LYS A 173 11.80 32.09 -15.42
C LYS A 173 12.03 33.41 -16.16
N PRO A 174 11.06 34.36 -16.13
CA PRO A 174 11.20 35.64 -16.85
C PRO A 174 12.42 36.47 -16.38
N ASP A 175 12.85 36.26 -15.15
CA ASP A 175 14.03 36.83 -14.52
C ASP A 175 14.53 35.93 -13.37
N GLU A 176 15.58 36.38 -12.65
CA GLU A 176 16.22 35.65 -11.56
C GLU A 176 15.31 35.49 -10.32
N ASP A 177 14.34 36.39 -10.17
CA ASP A 177 13.46 36.47 -9.01
C ASP A 177 12.11 35.76 -9.17
N ARG A 178 11.75 35.37 -10.40
CA ARG A 178 10.43 34.82 -10.69
C ARG A 178 10.50 33.51 -11.46
N MET A 179 9.71 32.54 -11.01
CA MET A 179 9.53 31.27 -11.69
C MET A 179 8.06 30.88 -11.64
N TYR A 180 7.55 30.40 -12.77
CA TYR A 180 6.23 29.80 -12.93
C TYR A 180 6.41 28.43 -13.57
N TYR A 181 5.56 27.47 -13.17
CA TYR A 181 5.61 26.15 -13.78
C TYR A 181 4.22 25.52 -13.89
N VAL A 182 4.08 24.62 -14.85
CA VAL A 182 2.97 23.69 -14.99
C VAL A 182 3.54 22.29 -15.04
N THR A 183 3.00 21.41 -14.23
CA THR A 183 3.37 19.99 -14.24
C THR A 183 2.12 19.14 -14.45
N TRP A 184 2.21 18.18 -15.35
CA TRP A 184 1.38 17.00 -15.41
C TRP A 184 2.22 15.80 -14.99
N SER A 185 1.66 14.95 -14.13
CA SER A 185 2.37 13.75 -13.67
C SER A 185 1.41 12.65 -13.30
N GLU A 186 1.85 11.42 -13.50
CA GLU A 186 1.17 10.20 -13.07
C GLU A 186 1.85 9.59 -11.85
N GLY A 187 1.09 8.84 -11.09
CA GLY A 187 1.53 8.05 -9.94
C GLY A 187 0.60 6.89 -9.70
N PHE A 188 0.96 6.00 -8.77
CA PHE A 188 0.15 4.84 -8.42
C PHE A 188 0.51 4.35 -7.01
N ARG A 189 -0.38 3.54 -6.41
CA ARG A 189 -0.03 2.62 -5.33
C ARG A 189 -0.14 1.19 -5.85
N PRO A 190 0.82 0.31 -5.55
CA PRO A 190 0.76 -1.07 -6.02
C PRO A 190 -0.42 -1.82 -5.41
N GLY A 191 -0.87 -2.85 -6.10
CA GLY A 191 -1.84 -3.80 -5.60
C GLY A 191 -1.34 -4.55 -4.35
N LEU A 192 -2.26 -5.18 -3.63
CA LEU A 192 -1.96 -5.95 -2.43
C LEU A 192 -2.88 -7.16 -2.30
N LEU A 193 -2.48 -8.13 -1.47
CA LEU A 193 -3.30 -9.30 -1.14
C LEU A 193 -4.17 -9.05 0.09
N ASN A 194 -5.39 -9.58 0.09
CA ASN A 194 -6.31 -9.51 1.21
C ASN A 194 -6.19 -10.71 2.15
N ARG A 195 -6.31 -10.48 3.45
CA ARG A 195 -6.29 -11.54 4.47
C ARG A 195 -7.56 -12.38 4.49
N PRO A 196 -8.75 -11.78 4.57
CA PRO A 196 -10.01 -12.52 4.73
C PRO A 196 -10.67 -12.86 3.39
N VAL A 197 -9.90 -13.32 2.42
CA VAL A 197 -10.40 -13.60 1.07
C VAL A 197 -11.59 -14.55 1.05
N GLY A 198 -12.53 -14.27 0.16
CA GLY A 198 -13.71 -15.10 -0.08
C GLY A 198 -14.79 -15.00 1.00
N ARG A 199 -14.63 -14.11 1.99
CA ARG A 199 -15.69 -13.80 2.95
C ARG A 199 -16.79 -12.99 2.28
N THR A 200 -18.03 -13.37 2.52
CA THR A 200 -19.17 -12.80 1.82
C THR A 200 -20.12 -12.08 2.77
N SER A 201 -20.78 -11.04 2.26
CA SER A 201 -21.93 -10.44 2.93
C SER A 201 -23.06 -11.45 3.14
N ALA A 202 -23.94 -11.19 4.11
CA ALA A 202 -25.03 -12.10 4.48
C ALA A 202 -26.01 -12.36 3.32
N ASP A 203 -26.15 -11.42 2.41
CA ASP A 203 -26.99 -11.52 1.21
C ASP A 203 -26.24 -12.09 -0.01
N GLY A 204 -24.93 -12.35 0.14
CA GLY A 204 -24.08 -12.88 -0.92
C GLY A 204 -23.78 -11.88 -2.05
N SER A 205 -24.13 -10.60 -1.88
CA SER A 205 -23.93 -9.58 -2.92
C SER A 205 -22.49 -9.11 -3.04
N TYR A 206 -21.68 -9.31 -1.99
CA TYR A 206 -20.28 -8.93 -1.93
C TYR A 206 -19.42 -10.09 -1.45
N SER A 207 -18.21 -10.18 -1.99
CA SER A 207 -17.18 -11.12 -1.53
C SER A 207 -15.84 -10.40 -1.50
N VAL A 208 -15.10 -10.54 -0.40
CA VAL A 208 -13.76 -9.96 -0.26
C VAL A 208 -12.85 -10.52 -1.35
N PRO A 209 -12.27 -9.69 -2.21
CA PRO A 209 -11.41 -10.15 -3.31
C PRO A 209 -10.07 -10.70 -2.78
N PRO A 210 -9.41 -11.62 -3.50
CA PRO A 210 -8.11 -12.14 -3.10
C PRO A 210 -7.01 -11.07 -3.14
N SER A 211 -7.11 -10.16 -4.09
CA SER A 211 -6.19 -9.04 -4.27
C SER A 211 -6.96 -7.77 -4.56
N VAL A 212 -6.31 -6.66 -4.33
CA VAL A 212 -6.77 -5.32 -4.68
C VAL A 212 -5.86 -4.80 -5.78
N ASP A 213 -6.42 -4.24 -6.81
CA ASP A 213 -5.68 -3.67 -7.92
C ASP A 213 -4.95 -2.38 -7.50
N SER A 214 -3.95 -1.97 -8.28
CA SER A 214 -3.32 -0.67 -8.10
C SER A 214 -4.35 0.45 -8.27
N ASP A 215 -4.19 1.53 -7.50
CA ASP A 215 -4.85 2.77 -7.85
C ASP A 215 -3.92 3.66 -8.69
N GLU A 216 -4.51 4.45 -9.54
CA GLU A 216 -3.80 5.35 -10.45
C GLU A 216 -4.09 6.80 -10.07
N ILE A 217 -3.07 7.63 -10.16
CA ILE A 217 -3.13 9.03 -9.79
C ILE A 217 -2.66 9.87 -10.96
N THR A 218 -3.47 10.86 -11.34
CA THR A 218 -3.06 11.91 -12.29
C THR A 218 -3.10 13.25 -11.58
N ASN A 219 -2.00 14.00 -11.65
CA ASN A 219 -1.88 15.32 -11.07
C ASN A 219 -1.60 16.37 -12.14
N ILE A 220 -2.32 17.48 -12.06
CA ILE A 220 -2.01 18.73 -12.80
C ILE A 220 -1.80 19.83 -11.78
N GLU A 221 -0.64 20.46 -11.84
CA GLU A 221 -0.28 21.53 -10.93
C GLU A 221 0.24 22.74 -11.70
N PHE A 222 -0.22 23.94 -11.30
CA PHE A 222 0.40 25.22 -11.64
C PHE A 222 0.99 25.83 -10.38
N GLY A 223 2.26 26.22 -10.43
CA GLY A 223 2.93 26.83 -9.29
C GLY A 223 3.76 28.05 -9.64
N TRP A 224 4.10 28.82 -8.62
CA TRP A 224 4.95 30.02 -8.72
C TRP A 224 5.91 30.13 -7.55
N LYS A 225 7.07 30.69 -7.83
CA LYS A 225 8.09 31.06 -6.86
C LYS A 225 8.58 32.46 -7.18
N ASN A 226 8.30 33.43 -6.31
CA ASN A 226 8.62 34.82 -6.53
C ASN A 226 9.36 35.39 -5.33
N ILE A 227 10.40 36.15 -5.64
CA ILE A 227 11.14 37.03 -4.70
C ILE A 227 10.75 38.45 -5.04
N LEU A 228 10.21 39.17 -4.11
CA LEU A 228 9.65 40.50 -4.28
C LEU A 228 10.31 41.47 -3.31
N GLN A 229 10.17 42.80 -3.61
CA GLN A 229 10.65 43.88 -2.74
C GLN A 229 12.16 43.75 -2.43
N ASP A 230 12.99 43.56 -3.44
CA ASP A 230 14.45 43.46 -3.32
C ASP A 230 14.87 42.35 -2.30
N GLY A 231 14.25 41.19 -2.40
CA GLY A 231 14.56 40.02 -1.57
C GLY A 231 13.87 39.96 -0.21
N ARG A 232 13.06 40.99 0.14
CA ARG A 232 12.41 41.05 1.46
C ARG A 232 11.14 40.24 1.57
N LEU A 233 10.49 39.86 0.45
CA LEU A 233 9.27 39.06 0.43
C LEU A 233 9.42 37.88 -0.52
N ARG A 234 9.21 36.66 -0.02
CA ARG A 234 9.04 35.45 -0.84
C ARG A 234 7.56 35.11 -0.91
N PHE A 235 7.03 34.97 -2.11
CA PHE A 235 5.65 34.64 -2.38
C PHE A 235 5.60 33.41 -3.30
N ASN A 236 5.47 32.23 -2.68
CA ASN A 236 5.40 30.96 -3.37
C ASN A 236 4.03 30.32 -3.14
N GLY A 237 3.56 29.55 -4.10
CA GLY A 237 2.33 28.80 -3.98
C GLY A 237 2.11 27.89 -5.16
N SER A 238 1.13 27.03 -5.04
CA SER A 238 0.61 26.24 -6.15
C SER A 238 -0.89 26.01 -6.01
N ILE A 239 -1.52 25.72 -7.14
CA ILE A 239 -2.86 25.18 -7.24
C ILE A 239 -2.76 23.89 -8.03
N PHE A 240 -3.54 22.88 -7.63
CA PHE A 240 -3.46 21.56 -8.24
C PHE A 240 -4.82 20.90 -8.32
N ARG A 241 -4.90 19.91 -9.17
CA ARG A 241 -5.97 18.94 -9.23
C ARG A 241 -5.36 17.55 -9.30
N VAL A 242 -5.82 16.68 -8.42
CA VAL A 242 -5.46 15.27 -8.39
C VAL A 242 -6.70 14.44 -8.62
N ASP A 243 -6.68 13.64 -9.67
CA ASP A 243 -7.68 12.62 -9.95
C ASP A 243 -7.10 11.24 -9.56
N VAL A 244 -7.85 10.47 -8.78
CA VAL A 244 -7.48 9.12 -8.33
C VAL A 244 -8.50 8.15 -8.86
N SER A 245 -8.06 7.17 -9.63
CA SER A 245 -8.90 6.09 -10.14
C SER A 245 -8.69 4.82 -9.34
N GLY A 246 -9.78 4.12 -9.03
CA GLY A 246 -9.74 2.85 -8.31
C GLY A 246 -9.16 2.96 -6.89
N LEU A 247 -9.46 4.03 -6.16
CA LEU A 247 -8.91 4.32 -4.84
C LEU A 247 -8.97 3.10 -3.92
N GLN A 248 -7.82 2.60 -3.52
CA GLN A 248 -7.73 1.54 -2.50
C GLN A 248 -8.20 2.06 -1.14
N SER A 249 -9.17 1.40 -0.57
CA SER A 249 -9.73 1.73 0.74
C SER A 249 -9.65 0.56 1.68
N THR A 250 -9.28 0.81 2.94
CA THR A 250 -9.35 -0.19 4.00
C THR A 250 -10.72 -0.14 4.64
N ILE A 251 -11.39 -1.27 4.69
CA ILE A 251 -12.76 -1.43 5.14
C ILE A 251 -12.78 -2.31 6.39
N PHE A 252 -13.61 -1.94 7.35
CA PHE A 252 -13.97 -2.80 8.47
C PHE A 252 -15.48 -2.94 8.47
N ASP A 253 -15.97 -4.11 8.11
CA ASP A 253 -17.38 -4.45 8.14
C ASP A 253 -17.59 -5.80 8.86
N PRO A 254 -18.01 -5.76 10.14
CA PRO A 254 -18.20 -6.97 10.94
C PRO A 254 -19.37 -7.83 10.47
N SER A 255 -20.21 -7.34 9.57
CA SER A 255 -21.24 -8.17 8.94
C SER A 255 -20.67 -9.10 7.86
N ILE A 256 -19.48 -8.82 7.38
CA ILE A 256 -18.73 -9.62 6.41
C ILE A 256 -17.67 -10.44 7.15
N VAL A 257 -16.77 -9.74 7.86
CA VAL A 257 -15.68 -10.36 8.62
C VAL A 257 -15.14 -9.39 9.70
N ASN A 258 -14.75 -9.92 10.86
CA ASN A 258 -14.12 -9.12 11.93
C ASN A 258 -12.62 -8.87 11.70
N LEU A 259 -12.22 -8.63 10.48
CA LEU A 259 -10.88 -8.24 10.08
C LEU A 259 -10.97 -7.08 9.11
N PHE A 260 -9.94 -6.24 9.10
CA PHE A 260 -9.79 -5.26 8.04
C PHE A 260 -9.47 -5.96 6.72
N PHE A 261 -10.10 -5.50 5.66
CA PHE A 261 -9.81 -5.88 4.29
C PHE A 261 -9.76 -4.63 3.42
N SER A 262 -9.23 -4.76 2.24
CA SER A 262 -9.11 -3.67 1.29
C SER A 262 -9.89 -3.97 0.02
N ASP A 263 -10.36 -2.92 -0.64
CA ASP A 263 -11.00 -3.00 -1.93
C ASP A 263 -10.75 -1.70 -2.71
N ASN A 264 -10.89 -1.77 -4.02
CA ASN A 264 -10.91 -0.58 -4.87
C ASN A 264 -12.31 0.02 -4.77
N ALA A 265 -12.44 1.12 -4.05
CA ALA A 265 -13.75 1.66 -3.70
C ALA A 265 -14.35 2.49 -4.84
N ALA A 266 -13.77 3.64 -5.13
CA ALA A 266 -14.32 4.59 -6.08
C ALA A 266 -13.24 5.55 -6.56
N ASP A 267 -13.54 6.33 -7.59
CA ASP A 267 -12.68 7.42 -8.01
C ASP A 267 -12.79 8.60 -7.04
N ALA A 268 -11.71 9.33 -6.87
CA ALA A 268 -11.65 10.51 -6.02
C ALA A 268 -11.01 11.69 -6.75
N GLU A 269 -11.46 12.90 -6.43
CA GLU A 269 -10.88 14.13 -6.94
C GLU A 269 -10.50 15.04 -5.77
N ILE A 270 -9.29 15.61 -5.82
CA ILE A 270 -8.76 16.54 -4.83
C ILE A 270 -8.39 17.84 -5.53
N LYS A 271 -8.81 18.97 -4.97
CA LYS A 271 -8.50 20.33 -5.45
C LYS A 271 -7.98 21.20 -4.35
#